data_7d0e519ceda9d0f2c704c7a68970d500
#
_entry.id   7d0e519ceda9d0f2c704c7a68970d500
#
_cell.length_a   1.000
_cell.length_b   1.000
_cell.length_c   1.000
_cell.angle_alpha   90.00
_cell.angle_beta   90.00
_cell.angle_gamma   90.00
#
_symmetry.space_group_name_H-M   'P 1'
#
loop_
_entity.id
_entity.type
_entity.pdbx_description
1 polymer ?
#
loop_
_entity_poly.entity_id
_entity_poly.type
_entity_poly.pdbx_seq_one_letter_code
_entity_poly.pdbx_strand_id
1 'polypeptide(L)'
;FNKKKFTLTYNVVSNPNLLEIQNLSKKQCLGKNLWPEIDKVRAWMISSETATFMKWGGLGMVASELPEAFNACFGKDGHSLTVVTPLYLGDTGKKKTALKGDVYEGAEHRSIKLKKIKTFSVPFYTERAILAKHKVTAYTGRCDNTDYIFLSNDRFFSINPHKFNPSAQDGCYVLNEHGVNEVERFAFFSKAVYELIENICGRKLKEIEKPNALIANDWHSGALAGLTKYLTTAKVETRGMDAVLAQEIKSIPVIHIAH
;
A
#
# COMPACT_ATOMS: atom_id res chain seq x y z
N PHE A 1 7.70 -29.81 15.43
CA PHE A 1 7.60 -28.34 15.63
C PHE A 1 6.23 -28.02 16.21
N ASN A 2 6.18 -27.52 17.47
CA ASN A 2 4.96 -27.15 18.16
C ASN A 2 4.32 -25.95 17.44
N LYS A 3 3.06 -26.11 17.02
CA LYS A 3 2.22 -25.01 16.55
C LYS A 3 1.98 -24.02 17.71
N LYS A 4 2.83 -23.01 17.86
CA LYS A 4 2.58 -21.92 18.78
C LYS A 4 1.45 -21.06 18.18
N LYS A 5 0.29 -21.06 18.83
CA LYS A 5 -0.77 -20.10 18.56
C LYS A 5 -0.27 -18.71 18.94
N PHE A 6 -0.12 -17.83 17.96
CA PHE A 6 0.09 -16.40 18.23
C PHE A 6 -1.24 -15.79 18.66
N THR A 7 -1.30 -15.32 19.89
CA THR A 7 -2.39 -14.50 20.38
C THR A 7 -1.93 -13.05 20.27
N LEU A 8 -2.47 -12.30 19.32
CA LEU A 8 -2.31 -10.86 19.27
C LEU A 8 -3.16 -10.25 20.38
N THR A 9 -2.52 -9.75 21.43
CA THR A 9 -3.19 -9.02 22.49
C THR A 9 -3.12 -7.54 22.15
N TYR A 10 -4.24 -6.94 21.80
CA TYR A 10 -4.35 -5.49 21.66
C TYR A 10 -4.74 -4.89 22.97
N ASN A 11 -3.96 -3.93 23.46
CA ASN A 11 -4.41 -3.02 24.52
C ASN A 11 -5.34 -1.99 23.89
N VAL A 12 -6.64 -2.23 23.97
CA VAL A 12 -7.64 -1.25 23.55
C VAL A 12 -7.89 -0.32 24.74
N VAL A 13 -7.63 0.97 24.52
CA VAL A 13 -8.02 2.04 25.46
C VAL A 13 -9.51 1.94 25.72
N SER A 14 -9.87 1.91 26.98
CA SER A 14 -11.19 1.63 27.55
C SER A 14 -12.32 2.48 26.92
N ASN A 15 -13.04 1.89 25.99
CA ASN A 15 -14.38 2.33 25.61
C ASN A 15 -15.38 1.31 26.22
N PRO A 16 -16.35 1.73 27.05
CA PRO A 16 -17.27 0.82 27.71
C PRO A 16 -18.10 -0.04 26.75
N ASN A 17 -18.31 0.40 25.52
CA ASN A 17 -18.98 -0.40 24.48
C ASN A 17 -18.11 -1.53 23.91
N LEU A 18 -16.80 -1.52 24.14
CA LEU A 18 -15.88 -2.59 23.77
C LEU A 18 -15.85 -3.75 24.77
N LEU A 19 -16.26 -3.51 26.02
CA LEU A 19 -16.44 -4.56 27.02
C LEU A 19 -17.55 -5.55 26.64
N GLU A 20 -18.59 -5.07 25.96
CA GLU A 20 -19.66 -5.94 25.43
C GLU A 20 -19.15 -6.83 24.29
N ILE A 21 -18.26 -6.33 23.45
CA ILE A 21 -17.60 -7.12 22.38
C ILE A 21 -16.60 -8.14 22.97
N GLN A 22 -15.93 -7.82 24.07
CA GLN A 22 -15.01 -8.74 24.76
C GLN A 22 -15.78 -9.84 25.51
N ASN A 23 -17.02 -9.56 25.95
CA ASN A 23 -17.90 -10.53 26.62
C ASN A 23 -18.71 -11.39 25.62
N LEU A 24 -18.75 -11.03 24.34
CA LEU A 24 -19.14 -11.97 23.30
C LEU A 24 -18.13 -13.13 23.38
N SER A 25 -18.58 -14.23 23.96
CA SER A 25 -17.74 -15.36 24.29
C SER A 25 -16.84 -15.70 23.09
N LYS A 26 -15.58 -16.09 23.32
CA LYS A 26 -14.67 -16.61 22.30
C LYS A 26 -15.33 -17.63 21.37
N LYS A 27 -16.37 -18.31 21.82
CA LYS A 27 -17.24 -19.21 21.06
C LYS A 27 -18.11 -18.50 20.01
N GLN A 28 -18.58 -17.28 20.27
CA GLN A 28 -19.40 -16.51 19.30
C GLN A 28 -18.55 -15.78 18.28
N CYS A 29 -17.38 -15.26 18.69
CA CYS A 29 -16.42 -14.65 17.75
C CYS A 29 -15.69 -15.68 16.88
N LEU A 30 -15.60 -16.95 17.32
CA LEU A 30 -15.01 -18.07 16.57
C LEU A 30 -16.08 -18.97 15.94
N GLY A 31 -17.35 -18.56 15.98
CA GLY A 31 -18.42 -19.26 15.26
C GLY A 31 -18.11 -19.30 13.77
N LYS A 32 -18.06 -20.49 13.21
CA LYS A 32 -17.72 -20.79 11.81
C LYS A 32 -18.46 -19.94 10.76
N ASN A 33 -19.47 -19.17 11.14
CA ASN A 33 -20.33 -18.42 10.24
C ASN A 33 -20.06 -16.91 10.20
N LEU A 34 -19.14 -16.37 11.01
CA LEU A 34 -18.84 -14.92 11.04
C LEU A 34 -17.68 -14.52 10.18
N TRP A 35 -16.80 -15.45 9.85
CA TRP A 35 -15.68 -15.23 8.93
C TRP A 35 -15.86 -16.17 7.75
N PRO A 36 -15.98 -15.67 6.53
CA PRO A 36 -15.84 -16.54 5.36
C PRO A 36 -14.53 -17.29 5.52
N GLU A 37 -14.53 -18.60 5.26
CA GLU A 37 -13.29 -19.38 5.25
C GLU A 37 -12.34 -18.71 4.25
N ILE A 38 -11.40 -17.96 4.76
CA ILE A 38 -10.34 -17.35 3.93
C ILE A 38 -9.32 -18.47 3.77
N ASP A 39 -9.46 -19.26 2.73
CA ASP A 39 -8.51 -20.30 2.39
C ASP A 39 -7.10 -19.78 2.28
N LYS A 40 -6.94 -18.58 1.70
CA LYS A 40 -5.64 -17.95 1.46
C LYS A 40 -5.70 -16.46 1.72
N VAL A 41 -4.83 -15.98 2.57
CA VAL A 41 -4.61 -14.54 2.77
C VAL A 41 -3.75 -14.02 1.64
N ARG A 42 -4.28 -13.07 0.86
CA ARG A 42 -3.54 -12.28 -0.12
C ARG A 42 -3.67 -10.81 0.29
N ALA A 43 -2.81 -10.41 1.20
CA ALA A 43 -2.87 -9.05 1.72
C ALA A 43 -1.90 -8.13 0.97
N TRP A 44 -2.27 -6.87 0.87
CA TRP A 44 -1.37 -5.81 0.44
C TRP A 44 -1.04 -4.90 1.60
N MET A 45 0.25 -4.65 1.83
CA MET A 45 0.74 -3.64 2.74
C MET A 45 1.06 -2.37 1.94
N ILE A 46 0.32 -1.32 2.20
CA ILE A 46 0.46 -0.03 1.53
C ILE A 46 1.33 0.86 2.39
N SER A 47 2.54 1.16 1.91
CA SER A 47 3.53 1.94 2.66
C SER A 47 4.19 2.98 1.79
N SER A 48 4.43 4.16 2.37
CA SER A 48 5.14 5.26 1.70
C SER A 48 6.63 4.99 1.52
N GLU A 49 7.20 4.12 2.34
CA GLU A 49 8.60 3.72 2.31
C GLU A 49 8.76 2.24 2.65
N THR A 50 9.88 1.66 2.26
CA THR A 50 10.30 0.31 2.61
C THR A 50 11.82 0.26 2.69
N ALA A 51 12.37 -0.31 3.76
CA ALA A 51 13.82 -0.34 3.98
C ALA A 51 14.57 -1.09 2.87
N THR A 52 13.89 -2.01 2.20
CA THR A 52 14.46 -2.74 1.06
C THR A 52 14.85 -1.80 -0.09
N PHE A 53 14.13 -0.71 -0.31
CA PHE A 53 14.34 0.18 -1.46
C PHE A 53 14.58 1.62 -1.08
N MET A 54 13.82 2.16 -0.14
CA MET A 54 13.95 3.55 0.27
C MET A 54 13.42 3.73 1.69
N LYS A 55 14.29 4.14 2.60
CA LYS A 55 14.02 4.26 4.02
C LYS A 55 14.39 5.64 4.53
N TRP A 56 13.47 6.26 5.25
CA TRP A 56 13.72 7.50 5.99
C TRP A 56 13.42 7.35 7.48
N GLY A 57 12.58 6.38 7.87
CA GLY A 57 12.17 6.19 9.25
C GLY A 57 11.98 4.72 9.63
N GLY A 58 11.43 4.52 10.85
CA GLY A 58 11.08 3.18 11.35
C GLY A 58 9.99 2.49 10.54
N LEU A 59 9.12 3.28 9.88
CA LEU A 59 8.06 2.79 9.03
C LEU A 59 8.58 1.86 7.92
N GLY A 60 9.70 2.25 7.30
CA GLY A 60 10.34 1.46 6.25
C GLY A 60 10.80 0.08 6.72
N MET A 61 11.25 -0.04 7.99
CA MET A 61 11.63 -1.34 8.57
C MET A 61 10.42 -2.28 8.67
N VAL A 62 9.31 -1.79 9.22
CA VAL A 62 8.07 -2.58 9.32
C VAL A 62 7.59 -3.04 7.95
N ALA A 63 7.65 -2.15 6.93
CA ALA A 63 7.22 -2.46 5.57
C ALA A 63 8.16 -3.41 4.82
N SER A 64 9.33 -3.70 5.36
CA SER A 64 10.25 -4.70 4.81
C SER A 64 10.23 -6.01 5.60
N GLU A 65 10.39 -5.93 6.91
CA GLU A 65 10.56 -7.10 7.77
C GLU A 65 9.27 -7.90 7.96
N LEU A 66 8.13 -7.22 8.13
CA LEU A 66 6.84 -7.90 8.33
C LEU A 66 6.41 -8.72 7.10
N PRO A 67 6.43 -8.18 5.86
CA PRO A 67 6.11 -8.98 4.67
C PRO A 67 7.08 -10.14 4.45
N GLU A 68 8.38 -9.93 4.65
CA GLU A 68 9.38 -10.98 4.51
C GLU A 68 9.14 -12.13 5.50
N ALA A 69 8.95 -11.81 6.78
CA ALA A 69 8.66 -12.80 7.82
C ALA A 69 7.34 -13.53 7.57
N PHE A 70 6.28 -12.79 7.18
CA PHE A 70 4.98 -13.39 6.85
C PHE A 70 5.09 -14.38 5.69
N ASN A 71 5.74 -13.98 4.60
CA ASN A 71 5.87 -14.81 3.40
C ASN A 71 6.80 -16.00 3.64
N ALA A 72 7.85 -15.85 4.46
CA ALA A 72 8.72 -16.96 4.85
C ALA A 72 7.96 -18.02 5.68
N CYS A 73 7.08 -17.57 6.58
CA CYS A 73 6.31 -18.47 7.46
C CYS A 73 5.13 -19.12 6.75
N PHE A 74 4.39 -18.38 5.93
CA PHE A 74 3.07 -18.75 5.43
C PHE A 74 2.98 -18.86 3.90
N GLY A 75 4.01 -18.45 3.18
CA GLY A 75 4.01 -18.47 1.71
C GLY A 75 3.84 -19.87 1.11
N LYS A 76 4.36 -20.92 1.78
CA LYS A 76 4.22 -22.31 1.35
C LYS A 76 2.77 -22.80 1.41
N ASP A 77 1.96 -22.22 2.29
CA ASP A 77 0.54 -22.52 2.43
C ASP A 77 -0.33 -21.70 1.47
N GLY A 78 0.31 -20.92 0.60
CA GLY A 78 -0.35 -20.09 -0.42
C GLY A 78 -0.86 -18.75 0.10
N HIS A 79 -0.43 -18.31 1.29
CA HIS A 79 -0.66 -16.96 1.78
C HIS A 79 0.39 -16.01 1.20
N SER A 80 0.04 -14.73 1.05
CA SER A 80 0.98 -13.71 0.58
C SER A 80 0.73 -12.35 1.22
N LEU A 81 1.81 -11.62 1.47
CA LEU A 81 1.80 -10.22 1.84
C LEU A 81 2.69 -9.46 0.85
N THR A 82 2.04 -8.72 -0.04
CA THR A 82 2.69 -7.92 -1.08
C THR A 82 2.80 -6.48 -0.63
N VAL A 83 3.94 -5.83 -0.87
CA VAL A 83 4.13 -4.42 -0.55
C VAL A 83 3.75 -3.55 -1.74
N VAL A 84 2.91 -2.54 -1.51
CA VAL A 84 2.60 -1.50 -2.50
C VAL A 84 3.24 -0.19 -2.04
N THR A 85 4.11 0.37 -2.86
CA THR A 85 4.90 1.55 -2.49
C THR A 85 5.10 2.48 -3.69
N PRO A 86 5.33 3.80 -3.50
CA PRO A 86 5.74 4.67 -4.58
C PRO A 86 7.09 4.23 -5.17
N LEU A 87 7.23 4.32 -6.48
CA LEU A 87 8.54 4.28 -7.13
C LEU A 87 9.11 5.70 -7.16
N TYR A 88 9.93 6.02 -6.20
CA TYR A 88 10.55 7.33 -6.13
C TYR A 88 11.62 7.49 -7.20
N LEU A 89 11.49 8.55 -7.99
CA LEU A 89 12.39 8.87 -9.09
C LEU A 89 13.30 10.02 -8.65
N GLY A 90 14.58 9.72 -8.46
CA GLY A 90 15.61 10.74 -8.29
C GLY A 90 16.21 11.13 -9.64
N ASP A 91 16.42 12.41 -9.87
CA ASP A 91 17.28 12.86 -10.98
C ASP A 91 18.74 12.86 -10.49
N THR A 92 19.45 11.79 -10.72
CA THR A 92 20.88 11.69 -10.41
C THR A 92 21.74 12.32 -11.50
N GLY A 93 21.14 13.11 -12.41
CA GLY A 93 21.85 13.72 -13.56
C GLY A 93 22.35 12.70 -14.59
N LYS A 94 22.20 11.42 -14.33
CA LYS A 94 22.54 10.32 -15.22
C LYS A 94 21.37 9.36 -15.33
N LYS A 95 20.56 9.52 -16.39
CA LYS A 95 19.49 8.59 -16.82
C LYS A 95 18.72 7.93 -15.66
N LYS A 96 17.45 8.27 -15.47
CA LYS A 96 16.38 7.63 -14.65
C LYS A 96 16.77 6.25 -14.07
N THR A 97 17.67 6.25 -13.10
CA THR A 97 18.27 5.04 -12.52
C THR A 97 17.24 4.25 -11.70
N ALA A 98 16.25 4.92 -11.13
CA ALA A 98 15.17 4.28 -10.39
C ALA A 98 14.32 3.32 -11.25
N LEU A 99 14.29 3.46 -12.57
CA LEU A 99 13.65 2.49 -13.47
C LEU A 99 14.39 1.14 -13.53
N LYS A 100 15.63 1.08 -13.04
CA LYS A 100 16.40 -0.17 -12.92
C LYS A 100 16.22 -0.85 -11.57
N GLY A 101 15.42 -0.26 -10.66
CA GLY A 101 15.23 -0.84 -9.34
C GLY A 101 16.49 -0.82 -8.47
N ASP A 102 17.34 0.21 -8.64
CA ASP A 102 18.49 0.38 -7.77
C ASP A 102 18.01 0.77 -6.37
N VAL A 103 18.41 -0.03 -5.41
CA VAL A 103 18.06 0.08 -4.01
C VAL A 103 19.18 0.77 -3.27
N TYR A 104 18.86 1.71 -2.41
CA TYR A 104 19.79 2.32 -1.48
C TYR A 104 19.56 1.75 -0.08
N GLU A 105 20.31 0.74 0.30
CA GLU A 105 20.39 0.29 1.66
C GLU A 105 21.85 0.31 2.12
N GLY A 106 22.23 1.29 2.92
CA GLY A 106 23.58 1.43 3.41
C GLY A 106 24.63 1.50 2.29
N ALA A 107 25.64 0.65 2.33
CA ALA A 107 26.69 0.55 1.31
C ALA A 107 26.40 -0.50 0.21
N GLU A 108 25.28 -1.21 0.30
CA GLU A 108 24.94 -2.27 -0.65
C GLU A 108 23.80 -1.84 -1.58
N HIS A 109 24.08 -1.82 -2.89
CA HIS A 109 23.08 -1.63 -3.92
C HIS A 109 22.37 -2.97 -4.19
N ARG A 110 21.08 -3.05 -3.90
CA ARG A 110 20.25 -4.15 -4.37
C ARG A 110 19.48 -3.70 -5.60
N SER A 111 19.62 -4.40 -6.71
CA SER A 111 18.82 -4.14 -7.90
C SER A 111 17.82 -5.27 -8.11
N ILE A 112 16.57 -4.90 -8.42
CA ILE A 112 15.54 -5.85 -8.81
C ILE A 112 15.07 -5.57 -10.22
N LYS A 113 14.69 -6.63 -10.92
CA LYS A 113 14.12 -6.50 -12.26
C LYS A 113 12.65 -6.08 -12.14
N LEU A 114 12.35 -4.85 -12.54
CA LEU A 114 10.99 -4.35 -12.62
C LEU A 114 10.31 -4.78 -13.91
N LYS A 115 9.11 -5.34 -13.78
CA LYS A 115 8.22 -5.64 -14.90
C LYS A 115 7.11 -4.61 -14.94
N LYS A 116 7.04 -3.82 -16.02
CA LYS A 116 5.92 -2.92 -16.26
C LYS A 116 4.64 -3.73 -16.47
N ILE A 117 3.59 -3.39 -15.72
CA ILE A 117 2.30 -4.04 -15.79
C ILE A 117 1.32 -3.19 -16.60
N LYS A 118 1.03 -1.99 -16.14
CA LYS A 118 0.03 -1.12 -16.77
C LYS A 118 0.27 0.34 -16.45
N THR A 119 -0.15 1.21 -17.36
CA THR A 119 -0.35 2.63 -17.10
C THR A 119 -1.85 2.91 -17.03
N PHE A 120 -2.29 3.59 -15.99
CA PHE A 120 -3.68 3.96 -15.78
C PHE A 120 -3.79 5.43 -15.36
N SER A 121 -5.00 5.96 -15.39
CA SER A 121 -5.26 7.36 -15.09
C SER A 121 -5.81 7.52 -13.69
N VAL A 122 -5.25 8.44 -12.93
CA VAL A 122 -5.68 8.81 -11.57
C VAL A 122 -6.23 10.23 -11.60
N PRO A 123 -7.55 10.42 -11.49
CA PRO A 123 -8.12 11.76 -11.33
C PRO A 123 -7.82 12.26 -9.91
N PHE A 124 -7.19 13.44 -9.83
CA PHE A 124 -6.80 14.01 -8.56
C PHE A 124 -6.89 15.54 -8.59
N TYR A 125 -7.32 16.14 -7.48
CA TYR A 125 -7.32 17.58 -7.29
C TYR A 125 -5.98 18.01 -6.71
N THR A 126 -5.33 18.94 -7.38
CA THR A 126 -4.12 19.61 -6.85
C THR A 126 -4.52 20.65 -5.81
N GLU A 127 -3.55 21.20 -5.07
CA GLU A 127 -3.77 22.30 -4.12
C GLU A 127 -4.52 23.51 -4.72
N ARG A 128 -4.41 23.72 -6.02
CA ARG A 128 -5.13 24.77 -6.75
C ARG A 128 -6.56 24.38 -7.11
N ALA A 129 -7.12 23.33 -6.52
CA ALA A 129 -8.44 22.79 -6.80
C ALA A 129 -8.70 22.45 -8.28
N ILE A 130 -7.63 22.23 -9.05
CA ILE A 130 -7.75 21.83 -10.46
C ILE A 130 -7.78 20.31 -10.53
N LEU A 131 -8.88 19.76 -11.04
CA LEU A 131 -8.98 18.33 -11.33
C LEU A 131 -8.15 18.02 -12.58
N ALA A 132 -7.13 17.21 -12.40
CA ALA A 132 -6.31 16.71 -13.50
C ALA A 132 -6.28 15.17 -13.50
N LYS A 133 -6.04 14.60 -14.68
CA LYS A 133 -5.82 13.16 -14.84
C LYS A 133 -4.32 12.89 -14.92
N HIS A 134 -3.79 12.26 -13.90
CA HIS A 134 -2.37 11.92 -13.83
C HIS A 134 -2.15 10.47 -14.26
N LYS A 135 -1.15 10.24 -15.10
CA LYS A 135 -0.77 8.89 -15.53
C LYS A 135 0.09 8.25 -14.45
N VAL A 136 -0.33 7.10 -13.94
CA VAL A 136 0.44 6.26 -13.02
C VAL A 136 0.79 4.96 -13.73
N THR A 137 2.04 4.56 -13.63
CA THR A 137 2.49 3.26 -14.15
C THR A 137 2.76 2.32 -12.98
N ALA A 138 2.12 1.16 -13.00
CA ALA A 138 2.39 0.08 -12.07
C ALA A 138 3.48 -0.84 -12.62
N TYR A 139 4.43 -1.16 -11.75
CA TYR A 139 5.47 -2.16 -11.97
C TYR A 139 5.39 -3.21 -10.88
N THR A 140 5.80 -4.44 -11.20
CA THR A 140 6.04 -5.48 -10.20
C THR A 140 7.50 -5.87 -10.18
N GLY A 141 7.96 -6.29 -9.01
CA GLY A 141 9.27 -6.84 -8.79
C GLY A 141 9.25 -7.76 -7.58
N ARG A 142 10.27 -8.57 -7.42
CA ARG A 142 10.42 -9.47 -6.28
C ARG A 142 11.80 -9.30 -5.69
N CYS A 143 11.85 -9.19 -4.37
CA CYS A 143 13.07 -9.22 -3.60
C CYS A 143 12.89 -10.23 -2.48
N ASP A 144 13.83 -11.17 -2.38
CA ASP A 144 13.76 -12.29 -1.46
C ASP A 144 12.41 -13.03 -1.55
N ASN A 145 11.67 -13.13 -0.46
CA ASN A 145 10.35 -13.79 -0.43
C ASN A 145 9.19 -12.82 -0.63
N THR A 146 9.45 -11.54 -0.91
CA THR A 146 8.41 -10.51 -0.96
C THR A 146 8.20 -10.00 -2.39
N ASP A 147 6.95 -9.98 -2.80
CA ASP A 147 6.51 -9.33 -4.03
C ASP A 147 6.19 -7.85 -3.77
N TYR A 148 6.58 -7.00 -4.70
CA TYR A 148 6.40 -5.56 -4.63
C TYR A 148 5.60 -5.05 -5.82
N ILE A 149 4.71 -4.09 -5.56
CA ILE A 149 4.03 -3.29 -6.57
C ILE A 149 4.50 -1.84 -6.40
N PHE A 150 5.13 -1.32 -7.42
CA PHE A 150 5.61 0.06 -7.43
C PHE A 150 4.69 0.92 -8.29
N LEU A 151 4.30 2.06 -7.76
CA LEU A 151 3.52 3.06 -8.47
C LEU A 151 4.40 4.24 -8.85
N SER A 152 4.57 4.49 -10.14
CA SER A 152 5.41 5.57 -10.67
C SER A 152 4.57 6.71 -11.21
N ASN A 153 4.93 7.92 -10.81
CA ASN A 153 4.43 9.17 -11.38
C ASN A 153 5.50 10.25 -11.22
N ASP A 154 5.90 10.89 -12.32
CA ASP A 154 7.03 11.82 -12.34
C ASP A 154 6.77 13.07 -11.49
N ARG A 155 5.51 13.53 -11.35
CA ARG A 155 5.17 14.72 -10.57
C ARG A 155 5.14 14.45 -9.06
N PHE A 156 4.45 13.39 -8.64
CA PHE A 156 4.17 13.15 -7.22
C PHE A 156 5.28 12.35 -6.53
N PHE A 157 5.96 11.48 -7.25
CA PHE A 157 6.96 10.57 -6.69
C PHE A 157 8.40 10.89 -7.12
N SER A 158 8.64 12.11 -7.64
CA SER A 158 10.01 12.59 -7.80
C SER A 158 10.60 13.04 -6.46
N ILE A 159 11.89 12.83 -6.31
CA ILE A 159 12.67 13.26 -5.16
C ILE A 159 13.72 14.24 -5.67
N ASN A 160 13.91 15.36 -4.97
CA ASN A 160 14.95 16.31 -5.32
C ASN A 160 16.33 15.74 -4.97
N PRO A 161 17.16 15.38 -5.97
CA PRO A 161 18.45 14.75 -5.73
C PRO A 161 19.47 15.67 -5.06
N HIS A 162 19.31 17.00 -5.25
CA HIS A 162 20.20 17.99 -4.63
C HIS A 162 19.96 18.13 -3.13
N LYS A 163 18.82 17.65 -2.63
CA LYS A 163 18.49 17.57 -1.21
C LYS A 163 18.58 16.14 -0.67
N PHE A 164 18.96 15.19 -1.50
CA PHE A 164 19.14 13.82 -1.09
C PHE A 164 20.45 13.68 -0.31
N ASN A 165 20.36 13.95 0.98
CA ASN A 165 21.36 13.52 1.94
C ASN A 165 20.81 12.25 2.62
N PRO A 166 21.45 11.08 2.48
CA PRO A 166 21.00 9.85 3.12
C PRO A 166 20.90 9.96 4.64
N SER A 167 21.61 10.93 5.23
CA SER A 167 21.55 11.25 6.66
C SER A 167 20.55 12.36 7.00
N ALA A 168 19.93 13.01 6.01
CA ALA A 168 18.92 14.04 6.24
C ALA A 168 17.53 13.39 6.27
N GLN A 169 16.76 13.71 7.30
CA GLN A 169 15.37 13.26 7.50
C GLN A 169 14.38 13.76 6.43
N ASP A 170 14.87 14.28 5.32
CA ASP A 170 14.08 15.09 4.40
C ASP A 170 13.37 14.29 3.31
N GLY A 171 13.96 13.28 2.80
CA GLY A 171 13.47 12.28 1.82
C GLY A 171 12.13 12.55 1.12
N CYS A 172 11.17 11.66 1.31
CA CYS A 172 9.84 11.80 0.75
C CYS A 172 8.93 12.76 1.52
N TYR A 173 9.40 13.32 2.63
CA TYR A 173 8.63 14.21 3.52
C TYR A 173 8.81 15.70 3.22
N VAL A 174 9.53 16.05 2.18
CA VAL A 174 9.74 17.46 1.78
C VAL A 174 9.11 17.76 0.43
N LEU A 175 9.01 19.07 0.14
CA LEU A 175 8.62 19.55 -1.18
C LEU A 175 9.56 18.96 -2.24
N ASN A 176 8.98 18.33 -3.27
CA ASN A 176 9.75 17.90 -4.42
C ASN A 176 10.00 19.06 -5.42
N GLU A 177 10.72 18.76 -6.49
CA GLU A 177 11.01 19.73 -7.55
C GLU A 177 9.79 20.32 -8.26
N HIS A 178 8.63 19.63 -8.18
CA HIS A 178 7.35 20.07 -8.75
C HIS A 178 6.47 20.83 -7.73
N GLY A 179 7.01 21.13 -6.54
CA GLY A 179 6.28 21.82 -5.48
C GLY A 179 5.18 20.98 -4.81
N VAL A 180 5.26 19.65 -4.93
CA VAL A 180 4.33 18.74 -4.27
C VAL A 180 4.80 18.48 -2.85
N ASN A 181 3.96 18.82 -1.86
CA ASN A 181 4.23 18.53 -0.45
C ASN A 181 3.90 17.08 -0.08
N GLU A 182 4.25 16.70 1.13
CA GLU A 182 4.04 15.33 1.62
C GLU A 182 2.55 14.95 1.69
N VAL A 183 1.69 15.84 2.13
CA VAL A 183 0.24 15.59 2.28
C VAL A 183 -0.39 15.35 0.91
N GLU A 184 -0.10 16.21 -0.07
CA GLU A 184 -0.56 16.04 -1.45
C GLU A 184 -0.02 14.75 -2.06
N ARG A 185 1.27 14.44 -1.83
CA ARG A 185 1.92 13.22 -2.31
C ARG A 185 1.24 11.96 -1.81
N PHE A 186 0.99 11.87 -0.51
CA PHE A 186 0.43 10.65 0.08
C PHE A 186 -1.07 10.54 -0.09
N ALA A 187 -1.80 11.66 -0.18
CA ALA A 187 -3.19 11.65 -0.65
C ALA A 187 -3.28 11.12 -2.10
N PHE A 188 -2.38 11.57 -2.98
CA PHE A 188 -2.29 11.04 -4.35
C PHE A 188 -1.89 9.58 -4.37
N PHE A 189 -0.95 9.13 -3.53
CA PHE A 189 -0.56 7.73 -3.41
C PHE A 189 -1.74 6.84 -3.02
N SER A 190 -2.46 7.19 -1.96
CA SER A 190 -3.67 6.46 -1.54
C SER A 190 -4.70 6.38 -2.67
N LYS A 191 -4.89 7.49 -3.41
CA LYS A 191 -5.80 7.53 -4.56
C LYS A 191 -5.31 6.65 -5.71
N ALA A 192 -4.02 6.61 -5.97
CA ALA A 192 -3.44 5.76 -7.00
C ALA A 192 -3.59 4.26 -6.67
N VAL A 193 -3.41 3.89 -5.40
CA VAL A 193 -3.68 2.52 -4.91
C VAL A 193 -5.15 2.16 -5.09
N TYR A 194 -6.08 3.07 -4.75
CA TYR A 194 -7.50 2.85 -4.97
C TYR A 194 -7.84 2.61 -6.45
N GLU A 195 -7.32 3.43 -7.37
CA GLU A 195 -7.54 3.24 -8.81
C GLU A 195 -6.92 1.94 -9.34
N LEU A 196 -5.79 1.51 -8.77
CA LEU A 196 -5.21 0.21 -9.06
C LEU A 196 -6.16 -0.94 -8.66
N ILE A 197 -6.71 -0.90 -7.45
CA ILE A 197 -7.68 -1.87 -6.94
C ILE A 197 -8.92 -1.91 -7.84
N GLU A 198 -9.46 -0.75 -8.22
CA GLU A 198 -10.60 -0.66 -9.14
C GLU A 198 -10.30 -1.30 -10.51
N ASN A 199 -9.10 -1.10 -11.04
CA ASN A 199 -8.69 -1.73 -12.29
C ASN A 199 -8.57 -3.25 -12.18
N ILE A 200 -8.15 -3.77 -11.03
CA ILE A 200 -8.03 -5.21 -10.79
C ILE A 200 -9.42 -5.83 -10.59
N CYS A 201 -10.23 -5.29 -9.70
CA CYS A 201 -11.61 -5.76 -9.46
C CYS A 201 -12.46 -5.65 -10.72
N GLY A 202 -12.30 -4.58 -11.50
CA GLY A 202 -12.94 -4.43 -12.81
C GLY A 202 -12.38 -5.33 -13.92
N ARG A 203 -11.48 -6.27 -13.58
CA ARG A 203 -10.83 -7.21 -14.51
C ARG A 203 -10.10 -6.56 -15.68
N LYS A 204 -9.75 -5.28 -15.55
CA LYS A 204 -8.95 -4.53 -16.52
C LYS A 204 -7.46 -4.79 -16.38
N LEU A 205 -7.06 -5.48 -15.31
CA LEU A 205 -5.70 -5.83 -14.96
C LEU A 205 -5.71 -7.25 -14.37
N LYS A 206 -5.10 -8.20 -15.08
CA LYS A 206 -5.11 -9.62 -14.72
C LYS A 206 -3.74 -10.11 -14.23
N GLU A 207 -2.72 -9.32 -14.43
CA GLU A 207 -1.33 -9.68 -14.13
C GLU A 207 -0.97 -9.53 -12.65
N ILE A 208 -1.85 -8.89 -11.87
CA ILE A 208 -1.72 -8.74 -10.42
C ILE A 208 -2.92 -9.42 -9.77
N GLU A 209 -2.62 -10.28 -8.81
CA GLU A 209 -3.66 -10.96 -8.05
C GLU A 209 -4.41 -10.00 -7.14
N LYS A 210 -5.73 -10.10 -7.11
CA LYS A 210 -6.58 -9.24 -6.27
C LYS A 210 -6.31 -9.51 -4.80
N PRO A 211 -6.07 -8.46 -4.00
CA PRO A 211 -5.96 -8.60 -2.56
C PRO A 211 -7.33 -8.94 -1.93
N ASN A 212 -7.32 -9.70 -0.86
CA ASN A 212 -8.48 -9.92 -0.01
C ASN A 212 -8.36 -9.22 1.36
N ALA A 213 -7.26 -8.50 1.59
CA ALA A 213 -7.07 -7.59 2.71
C ALA A 213 -6.08 -6.48 2.34
N LEU A 214 -6.24 -5.29 2.94
CA LEU A 214 -5.33 -4.16 2.80
C LEU A 214 -4.83 -3.76 4.18
N ILE A 215 -3.52 -3.53 4.30
CA ILE A 215 -2.89 -2.99 5.49
C ILE A 215 -2.39 -1.58 5.14
N ALA A 216 -3.11 -0.58 5.61
CA ALA A 216 -2.72 0.82 5.47
C ALA A 216 -1.70 1.16 6.56
N ASN A 217 -0.43 1.30 6.18
CA ASN A 217 0.67 1.50 7.10
C ASN A 217 0.90 2.99 7.33
N ASP A 218 0.52 3.44 8.53
CA ASP A 218 0.59 4.82 9.01
C ASP A 218 -0.30 5.81 8.21
N TRP A 219 -0.30 7.10 8.60
CA TRP A 219 -1.12 8.18 8.05
C TRP A 219 -0.94 8.37 6.53
N HIS A 220 0.24 8.06 6.00
CA HIS A 220 0.59 8.15 4.58
C HIS A 220 -0.35 7.35 3.66
N SER A 221 -0.96 6.31 4.17
CA SER A 221 -1.93 5.46 3.48
C SER A 221 -3.33 5.48 4.12
N GLY A 222 -3.52 6.29 5.17
CA GLY A 222 -4.76 6.33 5.95
C GLY A 222 -6.00 6.71 5.15
N ALA A 223 -5.86 7.54 4.11
CA ALA A 223 -6.97 7.91 3.25
C ALA A 223 -7.60 6.71 2.50
N LEU A 224 -6.88 5.60 2.36
CA LEU A 224 -7.33 4.44 1.58
C LEU A 224 -8.63 3.82 2.14
N ALA A 225 -8.79 3.77 3.47
CA ALA A 225 -10.01 3.27 4.09
C ALA A 225 -11.25 4.09 3.69
N GLY A 226 -11.12 5.42 3.68
CA GLY A 226 -12.18 6.31 3.21
C GLY A 226 -12.45 6.14 1.71
N LEU A 227 -11.40 6.03 0.90
CA LEU A 227 -11.54 5.87 -0.55
C LEU A 227 -12.26 4.56 -0.90
N THR A 228 -11.91 3.45 -0.27
CA THR A 228 -12.54 2.14 -0.57
C THR A 228 -14.02 2.09 -0.16
N LYS A 229 -14.42 2.82 0.87
CA LYS A 229 -15.81 2.82 1.37
C LYS A 229 -16.64 3.96 0.76
N TYR A 230 -16.21 5.20 0.93
CA TYR A 230 -17.01 6.39 0.58
C TYR A 230 -16.90 6.78 -0.89
N LEU A 231 -15.68 6.80 -1.45
CA LEU A 231 -15.52 7.15 -2.88
C LEU A 231 -16.18 6.10 -3.77
N THR A 232 -16.12 4.82 -3.41
CA THR A 232 -16.80 3.76 -4.15
C THR A 232 -18.31 3.99 -4.15
N THR A 233 -18.90 4.36 -3.00
CA THR A 233 -20.33 4.71 -2.92
C THR A 233 -20.65 5.90 -3.82
N ALA A 234 -19.89 6.99 -3.71
CA ALA A 234 -20.09 8.17 -4.54
C ALA A 234 -19.95 7.88 -6.05
N LYS A 235 -19.04 6.98 -6.45
CA LYS A 235 -18.90 6.57 -7.85
C LYS A 235 -20.11 5.78 -8.37
N VAL A 236 -20.78 4.99 -7.53
CA VAL A 236 -22.04 4.32 -7.91
C VAL A 236 -23.11 5.38 -8.21
N GLU A 237 -23.27 6.33 -7.30
CA GLU A 237 -24.31 7.36 -7.37
C GLU A 237 -24.09 8.37 -8.49
N THR A 238 -22.82 8.80 -8.70
CA THR A 238 -22.52 9.94 -9.60
C THR A 238 -21.94 9.54 -10.94
N ARG A 239 -21.37 8.35 -11.07
CA ARG A 239 -20.64 7.91 -12.28
C ARG A 239 -21.11 6.58 -12.83
N GLY A 240 -22.18 5.99 -12.25
CA GLY A 240 -22.72 4.71 -12.71
C GLY A 240 -21.73 3.56 -12.57
N MET A 241 -20.90 3.55 -11.53
CA MET A 241 -20.06 2.39 -11.24
C MET A 241 -20.97 1.17 -11.04
N ASP A 242 -20.59 0.05 -11.64
CA ASP A 242 -21.30 -1.22 -11.48
C ASP A 242 -21.40 -1.63 -10.00
N ALA A 243 -22.60 -2.04 -9.57
CA ALA A 243 -22.88 -2.35 -8.17
C ALA A 243 -22.10 -3.58 -7.67
N VAL A 244 -21.85 -4.56 -8.53
CA VAL A 244 -21.07 -5.76 -8.20
C VAL A 244 -19.61 -5.37 -7.97
N LEU A 245 -19.04 -4.55 -8.87
CA LEU A 245 -17.69 -4.02 -8.72
C LEU A 245 -17.56 -3.19 -7.44
N ALA A 246 -18.56 -2.35 -7.15
CA ALA A 246 -18.57 -1.55 -5.93
C ALA A 246 -18.60 -2.42 -4.67
N GLN A 247 -19.43 -3.45 -4.66
CA GLN A 247 -19.50 -4.39 -3.54
C GLN A 247 -18.18 -5.17 -3.38
N GLU A 248 -17.57 -5.57 -4.47
CA GLU A 248 -16.29 -6.27 -4.45
C GLU A 248 -15.18 -5.41 -3.82
N ILE A 249 -15.07 -4.12 -4.19
CA ILE A 249 -14.11 -3.19 -3.60
C ILE A 249 -14.41 -2.95 -2.12
N LYS A 250 -15.67 -2.70 -1.76
CA LYS A 250 -16.08 -2.43 -0.37
C LYS A 250 -15.88 -3.63 0.56
N SER A 251 -15.93 -4.84 0.03
CA SER A 251 -15.75 -6.07 0.82
C SER A 251 -14.30 -6.30 1.24
N ILE A 252 -13.32 -5.65 0.61
CA ILE A 252 -11.93 -5.77 1.00
C ILE A 252 -11.71 -5.04 2.33
N PRO A 253 -11.37 -5.75 3.42
CA PRO A 253 -11.09 -5.12 4.71
C PRO A 253 -9.83 -4.26 4.62
N VAL A 254 -9.87 -3.09 5.27
CA VAL A 254 -8.72 -2.20 5.42
C VAL A 254 -8.34 -2.14 6.89
N ILE A 255 -7.14 -2.60 7.21
CA ILE A 255 -6.54 -2.54 8.54
C ILE A 255 -5.59 -1.35 8.54
N HIS A 256 -5.79 -0.39 9.43
CA HIS A 256 -4.88 0.74 9.59
C HIS A 256 -3.94 0.49 10.77
N ILE A 257 -2.66 0.57 10.52
CA ILE A 257 -1.61 0.49 11.53
C ILE A 257 -1.08 1.92 11.73
N ALA A 258 -1.32 2.48 12.91
CA ALA A 258 -0.78 3.77 13.32
C ALA A 258 0.48 3.57 14.17
N HIS A 259 1.50 4.37 13.93
CA HIS A 259 2.78 4.38 14.66
C HIS A 259 2.94 5.63 15.53
#